data_9ff4101d27de576e41421bf7b53683d6
#
_entry.id   9ff4101d27de576e41421bf7b53683d6
#
_cell.length_a   1.000
_cell.length_b   1.000
_cell.length_c   1.000
_cell.angle_alpha   90.00
_cell.angle_beta   90.00
_cell.angle_gamma   90.00
#
_symmetry.space_group_name_H-M   'P 1'
#
loop_
_entity.id
_entity.type
_entity.pdbx_description
1 polymer ?
#
loop_
_entity_poly.entity_id
_entity_poly.type
_entity_poly.pdbx_seq_one_letter_code
_entity_poly.pdbx_strand_id
1 'polypeptide(L)'
;MAFSMLPSIIVDALTDLTPDFLAERGIELLMLDFDNTIVPYTTDVPEPLMEQWLYDMKMSDIKLCVVSNSKNQRVRIFCKNYGIDCITHAKKPFPKGIRECLRKYGLPAGKCALAGDQIFTDTMGARFCGLTAILVTAIDNHNIWLKARHVAELPFIFFARNRRINHEES
;
A
#
# COMPACT_ATOMS: atom_id res chain seq x y z
N MET A 1 -0.73 12.40 -20.88
CA MET A 1 -0.43 12.69 -19.45
C MET A 1 1.00 12.29 -19.17
N ALA A 2 1.76 13.14 -18.53
CA ALA A 2 3.13 12.79 -18.12
C ALA A 2 3.06 11.68 -17.05
N PHE A 3 3.81 10.60 -17.23
CA PHE A 3 3.95 9.56 -16.23
C PHE A 3 4.66 10.15 -14.99
N SER A 4 4.04 10.05 -13.82
CA SER A 4 4.63 10.50 -12.56
C SER A 4 4.92 9.30 -11.68
N MET A 5 6.16 9.19 -11.20
CA MET A 5 6.56 8.19 -10.20
C MET A 5 6.19 8.60 -8.76
N LEU A 6 5.60 9.78 -8.58
CA LEU A 6 5.23 10.27 -7.27
C LEU A 6 3.93 9.61 -6.78
N PRO A 7 3.79 9.35 -5.47
CA PRO A 7 2.53 8.88 -4.90
C PRO A 7 1.43 9.93 -5.06
N SER A 8 0.19 9.46 -5.14
CA SER A 8 -0.99 10.34 -5.17
C SER A 8 -1.31 10.87 -3.77
N ILE A 9 -1.08 10.03 -2.78
CA ILE A 9 -1.41 10.26 -1.36
C ILE A 9 -0.21 9.82 -0.53
N ILE A 10 0.09 10.57 0.52
CA ILE A 10 1.09 10.22 1.53
C ILE A 10 0.39 10.27 2.88
N VAL A 11 0.53 9.20 3.66
CA VAL A 11 0.03 9.12 5.04
C VAL A 11 1.16 8.68 5.97
N ASP A 12 1.04 9.05 7.24
CA ASP A 12 2.05 8.68 8.23
C ASP A 12 1.89 7.23 8.70
N ALA A 13 0.66 6.75 8.80
CA ALA A 13 0.36 5.36 9.13
C ALA A 13 -0.70 4.77 8.20
N LEU A 14 -0.66 3.44 8.01
CA LEU A 14 -1.70 2.75 7.24
C LEU A 14 -3.09 2.94 7.88
N THR A 15 -3.14 3.04 9.20
CA THR A 15 -4.36 3.25 9.98
C THR A 15 -5.02 4.62 9.77
N ASP A 16 -4.33 5.57 9.14
CA ASP A 16 -4.91 6.86 8.72
C ASP A 16 -5.86 6.71 7.53
N LEU A 17 -5.78 5.59 6.80
CA LEU A 17 -6.67 5.27 5.70
C LEU A 17 -7.98 4.68 6.24
N THR A 18 -8.88 5.54 6.69
CA THR A 18 -10.20 5.09 7.16
C THR A 18 -11.09 4.66 6.00
N PRO A 19 -12.13 3.82 6.23
CA PRO A 19 -13.11 3.48 5.20
C PRO A 19 -13.72 4.71 4.54
N ASP A 20 -14.09 5.72 5.32
CA ASP A 20 -14.68 6.97 4.80
C ASP A 20 -13.70 7.73 3.92
N PHE A 21 -12.45 7.86 4.35
CA PHE A 21 -11.39 8.50 3.56
C PHE A 21 -11.22 7.85 2.18
N LEU A 22 -11.31 6.53 2.09
CA LEU A 22 -11.19 5.78 0.84
C LEU A 22 -12.46 5.91 0.00
N ALA A 23 -13.63 5.79 0.62
CA ALA A 23 -14.92 5.89 -0.05
C ALA A 23 -15.14 7.27 -0.69
N GLU A 24 -14.79 8.36 -0.01
CA GLU A 24 -14.85 9.73 -0.55
C GLU A 24 -14.00 9.93 -1.80
N ARG A 25 -12.97 9.09 -1.98
CA ARG A 25 -12.08 9.09 -3.16
C ARG A 25 -12.47 8.06 -4.22
N GLY A 26 -13.62 7.40 -4.03
CA GLY A 26 -14.12 6.38 -4.93
C GLY A 26 -13.29 5.08 -4.96
N ILE A 27 -12.51 4.83 -3.90
CA ILE A 27 -11.72 3.59 -3.76
C ILE A 27 -12.63 2.49 -3.21
N GLU A 28 -12.73 1.40 -3.95
CA GLU A 28 -13.51 0.20 -3.58
C GLU A 28 -12.62 -0.99 -3.21
N LEU A 29 -11.35 -0.98 -3.65
CA LEU A 29 -10.36 -2.00 -3.34
C LEU A 29 -9.06 -1.34 -2.89
N LEU A 30 -8.61 -1.68 -1.70
CA LEU A 30 -7.30 -1.31 -1.18
C LEU A 30 -6.37 -2.53 -1.22
N MET A 31 -5.38 -2.47 -2.10
CA MET A 31 -4.26 -3.40 -2.12
C MET A 31 -3.22 -2.94 -1.10
N LEU A 32 -2.64 -3.87 -0.36
CA LEU A 32 -1.69 -3.60 0.71
C LEU A 32 -0.38 -4.34 0.45
N ASP A 33 0.74 -3.65 0.56
CA ASP A 33 1.99 -4.35 0.83
C ASP A 33 1.96 -4.94 2.25
N PHE A 34 2.81 -5.93 2.51
CA PHE A 34 2.79 -6.66 3.77
C PHE A 34 3.92 -6.23 4.71
N ASP A 35 5.16 -6.50 4.27
CA ASP A 35 6.34 -6.29 5.08
C ASP A 35 6.58 -4.80 5.33
N ASN A 36 6.69 -4.43 6.59
CA ASN A 36 6.91 -3.06 7.05
C ASN A 36 5.78 -2.06 6.73
N THR A 37 4.65 -2.56 6.24
CA THR A 37 3.42 -1.80 5.98
C THR A 37 2.30 -2.22 6.93
N ILE A 38 2.00 -3.53 7.02
CA ILE A 38 1.00 -4.08 7.96
C ILE A 38 1.69 -4.54 9.25
N VAL A 39 2.81 -5.25 9.11
CA VAL A 39 3.62 -5.74 10.22
C VAL A 39 5.10 -5.45 9.95
N PRO A 40 5.93 -5.24 10.98
CA PRO A 40 7.37 -5.13 10.80
C PRO A 40 7.96 -6.46 10.31
N TYR A 41 9.19 -6.42 9.79
CA TYR A 41 9.88 -7.64 9.34
C TYR A 41 10.14 -8.66 10.45
N THR A 42 10.11 -8.23 11.70
CA THR A 42 10.50 -9.01 12.88
C THR A 42 9.37 -9.81 13.51
N THR A 43 8.11 -9.55 13.16
CA THR A 43 6.94 -10.24 13.72
C THR A 43 5.85 -10.43 12.68
N ASP A 44 4.96 -11.40 12.94
CA ASP A 44 3.74 -11.64 12.15
C ASP A 44 2.48 -11.18 12.89
N VAL A 45 2.66 -10.56 14.05
CA VAL A 45 1.56 -10.05 14.89
C VAL A 45 1.46 -8.54 14.68
N PRO A 46 0.33 -8.05 14.18
CA PRO A 46 0.10 -6.61 14.06
C PRO A 46 -0.05 -5.97 15.43
N GLU A 47 0.27 -4.69 15.52
CA GLU A 47 -0.02 -3.91 16.72
C GLU A 47 -1.54 -3.78 16.93
N PRO A 48 -2.01 -3.58 18.19
CA PRO A 48 -3.45 -3.52 18.49
C PRO A 48 -4.23 -2.51 17.65
N LEU A 49 -3.65 -1.35 17.35
CA LEU A 49 -4.28 -0.33 16.50
C LEU A 49 -4.44 -0.82 15.05
N MET A 50 -3.44 -1.53 14.52
CA MET A 50 -3.50 -2.13 13.19
C MET A 50 -4.54 -3.27 13.14
N GLU A 51 -4.61 -4.08 14.18
CA GLU A 51 -5.60 -5.16 14.27
C GLU A 51 -7.02 -4.60 14.28
N GLN A 52 -7.28 -3.54 15.05
CA GLN A 52 -8.56 -2.84 15.04
C GLN A 52 -8.88 -2.26 13.66
N TRP A 53 -7.90 -1.62 13.02
CA TRP A 53 -8.08 -1.06 11.69
C TRP A 53 -8.42 -2.15 10.64
N LEU A 54 -7.75 -3.31 10.69
CA LEU A 54 -8.08 -4.44 9.82
C LEU A 54 -9.52 -4.93 10.03
N TYR A 55 -9.97 -4.95 11.27
CA TYR A 55 -11.36 -5.29 11.60
C TYR A 55 -12.35 -4.26 11.02
N ASP A 56 -12.11 -2.97 11.26
CA ASP A 56 -12.97 -1.89 10.78
C ASP A 56 -13.06 -1.87 9.25
N MET A 57 -11.94 -2.08 8.58
CA MET A 57 -11.90 -2.19 7.11
C MET A 57 -12.72 -3.38 6.61
N LYS A 58 -12.65 -4.53 7.28
CA LYS A 58 -13.46 -5.72 6.92
C LYS A 58 -14.95 -5.53 7.14
N MET A 59 -15.34 -4.69 8.09
CA MET A 59 -16.74 -4.36 8.35
C MET A 59 -17.28 -3.29 7.40
N SER A 60 -16.43 -2.67 6.61
CA SER A 60 -16.77 -1.68 5.59
C SER A 60 -17.02 -2.33 4.22
N ASP A 61 -17.45 -1.50 3.24
CA ASP A 61 -17.58 -1.93 1.85
C ASP A 61 -16.25 -1.96 1.08
N ILE A 62 -15.15 -1.53 1.70
CA ILE A 62 -13.82 -1.53 1.09
C ILE A 62 -13.25 -2.94 1.09
N LYS A 63 -12.92 -3.46 -0.07
CA LYS A 63 -12.25 -4.76 -0.21
C LYS A 63 -10.75 -4.63 0.09
N LEU A 64 -10.20 -5.62 0.78
CA LEU A 64 -8.77 -5.71 1.07
C LEU A 64 -8.12 -6.87 0.34
N CYS A 65 -6.92 -6.64 -0.20
CA CYS A 65 -6.07 -7.69 -0.74
C CYS A 65 -4.60 -7.37 -0.48
N VAL A 66 -3.88 -8.29 0.14
CA VAL A 66 -2.42 -8.15 0.30
C VAL A 66 -1.74 -8.52 -1.02
N VAL A 67 -0.88 -7.63 -1.53
CA VAL A 67 -0.10 -7.84 -2.77
C VAL A 67 1.38 -7.69 -2.43
N SER A 68 2.03 -8.81 -2.15
CA SER A 68 3.41 -8.85 -1.64
C SER A 68 4.39 -9.50 -2.62
N ASN A 69 5.61 -8.97 -2.66
CA ASN A 69 6.75 -9.58 -3.36
C ASN A 69 7.33 -10.78 -2.61
N SER A 70 6.96 -10.96 -1.35
CA SER A 70 7.46 -12.04 -0.52
C SER A 70 7.04 -13.41 -1.07
N LYS A 71 7.96 -14.37 -0.93
CA LYS A 71 7.73 -15.80 -1.17
C LYS A 71 7.40 -16.55 0.11
N ASN A 72 7.48 -15.88 1.24
CA ASN A 72 7.32 -16.50 2.55
C ASN A 72 5.87 -16.91 2.80
N GLN A 73 5.67 -18.09 3.38
CA GLN A 73 4.36 -18.56 3.79
C GLN A 73 3.70 -17.70 4.88
N ARG A 74 4.50 -16.90 5.63
CA ARG A 74 3.98 -16.00 6.67
C ARG A 74 2.86 -15.08 6.15
N VAL A 75 3.00 -14.55 4.95
CA VAL A 75 1.98 -13.70 4.32
C VAL A 75 0.67 -14.47 4.15
N ARG A 76 0.74 -15.70 3.65
CA ARG A 76 -0.45 -16.55 3.43
C ARG A 76 -1.12 -16.94 4.74
N ILE A 77 -0.33 -17.28 5.76
CA ILE A 77 -0.81 -17.64 7.09
C ILE A 77 -1.51 -16.43 7.73
N PHE A 78 -0.88 -15.27 7.70
CA PHE A 78 -1.46 -14.02 8.19
C PHE A 78 -2.80 -13.73 7.50
N CYS A 79 -2.82 -13.70 6.18
CA CYS A 79 -4.03 -13.39 5.41
C CYS A 79 -5.15 -14.40 5.69
N LYS A 80 -4.83 -15.69 5.84
CA LYS A 80 -5.80 -16.71 6.23
C LYS A 80 -6.38 -16.44 7.62
N ASN A 81 -5.54 -16.08 8.59
CA ASN A 81 -5.97 -15.80 9.98
C ASN A 81 -6.90 -14.59 10.05
N TYR A 82 -6.63 -13.56 9.26
CA TYR A 82 -7.44 -12.34 9.22
C TYR A 82 -8.56 -12.36 8.18
N GLY A 83 -8.67 -13.44 7.40
CA GLY A 83 -9.69 -13.58 6.35
C GLY A 83 -9.55 -12.51 5.25
N ILE A 84 -8.30 -12.24 4.83
CA ILE A 84 -7.93 -11.29 3.77
C ILE A 84 -7.34 -12.07 2.61
N ASP A 85 -7.70 -11.70 1.39
CA ASP A 85 -7.10 -12.27 0.19
C ASP A 85 -5.63 -11.85 0.03
N CYS A 86 -4.81 -12.69 -0.61
CA CYS A 86 -3.43 -12.32 -0.91
C CYS A 86 -2.96 -12.80 -2.29
N ILE A 87 -2.09 -11.99 -2.88
CA ILE A 87 -1.25 -12.30 -4.02
C ILE A 87 0.21 -12.26 -3.54
N THR A 88 0.85 -13.40 -3.47
CA THR A 88 2.28 -13.52 -3.16
C THR A 88 3.10 -13.62 -4.45
N HIS A 89 4.41 -13.37 -4.39
CA HIS A 89 5.26 -13.32 -5.59
C HIS A 89 4.76 -12.30 -6.64
N ALA A 90 4.23 -11.19 -6.18
CA ALA A 90 3.57 -10.21 -7.04
C ALA A 90 4.50 -9.56 -8.06
N LYS A 91 5.82 -9.55 -7.79
CA LYS A 91 6.89 -8.97 -8.63
C LYS A 91 6.70 -7.47 -8.89
N LYS A 92 6.16 -6.73 -7.90
CA LYS A 92 6.11 -5.27 -7.99
C LYS A 92 7.52 -4.69 -8.20
N PRO A 93 7.73 -3.68 -9.04
CA PRO A 93 6.74 -2.83 -9.69
C PRO A 93 6.11 -3.39 -10.98
N PHE A 94 6.50 -4.58 -11.42
CA PHE A 94 5.91 -5.18 -12.61
C PHE A 94 4.41 -5.46 -12.41
N PRO A 95 3.58 -5.28 -13.45
CA PRO A 95 2.12 -5.24 -13.32
C PRO A 95 1.46 -6.60 -13.05
N LYS A 96 2.20 -7.72 -13.12
CA LYS A 96 1.62 -9.07 -13.09
C LYS A 96 0.71 -9.32 -11.88
N GLY A 97 1.25 -9.18 -10.66
CA GLY A 97 0.50 -9.47 -9.44
C GLY A 97 -0.64 -8.47 -9.20
N ILE A 98 -0.41 -7.19 -9.52
CA ILE A 98 -1.44 -6.15 -9.41
C ILE A 98 -2.60 -6.43 -10.36
N ARG A 99 -2.32 -6.76 -11.62
CA ARG A 99 -3.35 -7.11 -12.60
C ARG A 99 -4.09 -8.41 -12.25
N GLU A 100 -3.41 -9.36 -11.62
CA GLU A 100 -4.05 -10.57 -11.09
C GLU A 100 -5.09 -10.22 -10.03
N CYS A 101 -4.74 -9.30 -9.10
CA CYS A 101 -5.66 -8.78 -8.10
C CYS A 101 -6.85 -8.05 -8.74
N LEU A 102 -6.62 -7.16 -9.70
CA LEU A 102 -7.68 -6.45 -10.43
C LEU A 102 -8.67 -7.41 -11.10
N ARG A 103 -8.15 -8.46 -11.76
CA ARG A 103 -9.01 -9.48 -12.40
C ARG A 103 -9.82 -10.28 -11.38
N LYS A 104 -9.23 -10.62 -10.23
CA LYS A 104 -9.90 -11.34 -9.16
C LYS A 104 -11.14 -10.59 -8.65
N TYR A 105 -11.04 -9.28 -8.51
CA TYR A 105 -12.13 -8.45 -8.01
C TYR A 105 -13.03 -7.86 -9.10
N GLY A 106 -12.62 -7.92 -10.35
CA GLY A 106 -13.40 -7.38 -11.47
C GLY A 106 -13.59 -5.87 -11.41
N LEU A 107 -12.67 -5.14 -10.76
CA LEU A 107 -12.75 -3.69 -10.58
C LEU A 107 -11.82 -2.96 -11.55
N PRO A 108 -12.24 -1.78 -12.07
CA PRO A 108 -11.36 -0.93 -12.86
C PRO A 108 -10.27 -0.32 -11.98
N ALA A 109 -9.09 -0.12 -12.55
CA ALA A 109 -7.93 0.42 -11.83
C ALA A 109 -8.21 1.75 -11.12
N GLY A 110 -9.03 2.63 -11.70
CA GLY A 110 -9.40 3.93 -11.12
C GLY A 110 -10.19 3.84 -9.81
N LYS A 111 -10.75 2.67 -9.48
CA LYS A 111 -11.45 2.41 -8.21
C LYS A 111 -10.57 1.64 -7.20
N CYS A 112 -9.31 1.48 -7.50
CA CYS A 112 -8.38 0.71 -6.70
C CYS A 112 -7.20 1.57 -6.26
N ALA A 113 -6.68 1.29 -5.07
CA ALA A 113 -5.46 1.87 -4.56
C ALA A 113 -4.47 0.78 -4.16
N LEU A 114 -3.18 1.10 -4.17
CA LEU A 114 -2.12 0.28 -3.59
C LEU A 114 -1.37 1.13 -2.56
N ALA A 115 -1.37 0.68 -1.32
CA ALA A 115 -0.65 1.29 -0.22
C ALA A 115 0.58 0.44 0.17
N GLY A 116 1.72 1.09 0.29
CA GLY A 116 2.96 0.47 0.71
C GLY A 116 4.01 1.48 1.12
N ASP A 117 5.11 0.99 1.70
CA ASP A 117 6.20 1.82 2.23
C ASP A 117 7.29 2.14 1.20
N GLN A 118 7.20 1.57 -0.01
CA GLN A 118 8.27 1.65 -1.00
C GLN A 118 7.84 2.33 -2.30
N ILE A 119 8.57 3.39 -2.68
CA ILE A 119 8.32 4.09 -3.94
C ILE A 119 8.60 3.18 -5.16
N PHE A 120 9.75 2.48 -5.17
CA PHE A 120 10.19 1.72 -6.33
C PHE A 120 9.44 0.41 -6.58
N THR A 121 8.70 -0.09 -5.62
CA THR A 121 7.86 -1.28 -5.80
C THR A 121 6.38 -0.94 -5.78
N ASP A 122 5.92 -0.28 -4.74
CA ASP A 122 4.49 -0.06 -4.50
C ASP A 122 3.95 1.12 -5.30
N THR A 123 4.56 2.31 -5.14
CA THR A 123 4.13 3.51 -5.86
C THR A 123 4.27 3.33 -7.37
N MET A 124 5.44 2.86 -7.85
CA MET A 124 5.63 2.63 -9.29
C MET A 124 4.70 1.53 -9.81
N GLY A 125 4.53 0.44 -9.08
CA GLY A 125 3.61 -0.64 -9.46
C GLY A 125 2.17 -0.16 -9.59
N ALA A 126 1.69 0.64 -8.63
CA ALA A 126 0.39 1.27 -8.68
C ALA A 126 0.25 2.16 -9.93
N ARG A 127 1.24 3.03 -10.18
CA ARG A 127 1.23 3.95 -11.31
C ARG A 127 1.25 3.23 -12.66
N PHE A 128 2.04 2.18 -12.81
CA PHE A 128 2.07 1.37 -14.03
C PHE A 128 0.73 0.69 -14.34
N CYS A 129 -0.06 0.43 -13.32
CA CYS A 129 -1.37 -0.20 -13.46
C CYS A 129 -2.55 0.79 -13.43
N GLY A 130 -2.30 2.10 -13.28
CA GLY A 130 -3.35 3.12 -13.25
C GLY A 130 -4.13 3.19 -11.93
N LEU A 131 -3.55 2.67 -10.83
CA LEU A 131 -4.15 2.75 -9.50
C LEU A 131 -3.79 4.06 -8.80
N THR A 132 -4.57 4.40 -7.77
CA THR A 132 -4.16 5.41 -6.79
C THR A 132 -2.98 4.88 -5.98
N ALA A 133 -1.84 5.55 -6.06
CA ALA A 133 -0.64 5.19 -5.32
C ALA A 133 -0.61 5.89 -3.97
N ILE A 134 -0.56 5.12 -2.88
CA ILE A 134 -0.53 5.60 -1.50
C ILE A 134 0.81 5.21 -0.87
N LEU A 135 1.59 6.20 -0.47
CA LEU A 135 2.83 5.98 0.27
C LEU A 135 2.55 6.06 1.76
N VAL A 136 2.96 5.04 2.48
CA VAL A 136 2.85 4.92 3.94
C VAL A 136 4.24 5.00 4.55
N THR A 137 4.39 5.64 5.70
CA THR A 137 5.66 5.59 6.42
C THR A 137 5.93 4.17 6.92
N ALA A 138 7.15 3.68 6.66
CA ALA A 138 7.57 2.34 7.09
C ALA A 138 7.50 2.19 8.62
N ILE A 139 7.00 1.05 9.10
CA ILE A 139 6.83 0.77 10.53
C ILE A 139 8.18 0.74 11.23
N ASP A 140 9.17 0.06 10.64
CA ASP A 140 10.50 -0.12 11.23
C ASP A 140 11.60 0.13 10.19
N ASN A 141 12.49 1.07 10.53
CA ASN A 141 13.65 1.44 9.72
C ASN A 141 14.99 0.99 10.36
N HIS A 142 14.98 0.09 11.33
CA HIS A 142 16.20 -0.33 12.05
C HIS A 142 17.15 -1.19 11.19
N ASN A 143 16.65 -1.82 10.13
CA ASN A 143 17.50 -2.59 9.23
C ASN A 143 18.28 -1.64 8.29
N ILE A 144 19.61 -1.83 8.20
CA ILE A 144 20.51 -1.00 7.38
C ILE A 144 20.10 -1.00 5.90
N TRP A 145 19.67 -2.14 5.37
CA TRP A 145 19.19 -2.25 3.99
C TRP A 145 17.91 -1.44 3.76
N LEU A 146 17.00 -1.45 4.72
CA LEU A 146 15.78 -0.64 4.69
C LEU A 146 16.11 0.84 4.79
N LYS A 147 17.06 1.22 5.67
CA LYS A 147 17.54 2.61 5.79
C LYS A 147 18.18 3.11 4.51
N ALA A 148 19.07 2.32 3.89
CA ALA A 148 19.72 2.69 2.64
C ALA A 148 18.69 2.91 1.51
N ARG A 149 17.70 2.05 1.39
CA ARG A 149 16.61 2.19 0.42
C ARG A 149 15.75 3.41 0.73
N HIS A 150 15.39 3.62 2.00
CA HIS A 150 14.63 4.80 2.43
C HIS A 150 15.36 6.10 2.12
N VAL A 151 16.66 6.17 2.38
CA VAL A 151 17.50 7.34 2.02
C VAL A 151 17.48 7.60 0.52
N ALA A 152 17.53 6.56 -0.32
CA ALA A 152 17.45 6.70 -1.78
C ALA A 152 16.08 7.24 -2.24
N GLU A 153 15.02 7.02 -1.46
CA GLU A 153 13.65 7.48 -1.76
C GLU A 153 13.34 8.88 -1.22
N LEU A 154 14.11 9.39 -0.25
CA LEU A 154 13.88 10.71 0.38
C LEU A 154 13.70 11.87 -0.60
N PRO A 155 14.49 12.01 -1.69
CA PRO A 155 14.27 13.08 -2.66
C PRO A 155 12.89 13.05 -3.29
N PHE A 156 12.38 11.86 -3.60
CA PHE A 156 11.04 11.67 -4.19
C PHE A 156 9.93 12.01 -3.19
N ILE A 157 10.10 11.65 -1.93
CA ILE A 157 9.17 11.98 -0.84
C ILE A 157 9.12 13.49 -0.63
N PHE A 158 10.27 14.15 -0.61
CA PHE A 158 10.38 15.62 -0.46
C PHE A 158 9.62 16.35 -1.57
N PHE A 159 9.84 15.97 -2.83
CA PHE A 159 9.13 16.55 -3.97
C PHE A 159 7.61 16.31 -3.93
N ALA A 160 7.17 15.12 -3.48
CA ALA A 160 5.76 14.80 -3.34
C ALA A 160 5.07 15.63 -2.26
N ARG A 161 5.71 15.83 -1.09
CA ARG A 161 5.19 16.66 0.01
C ARG A 161 5.07 18.12 -0.39
N ASN A 162 6.07 18.69 -1.07
CA ASN A 162 6.02 20.07 -1.55
C ASN A 162 4.90 20.32 -2.57
N ARG A 163 4.55 19.31 -3.38
CA ARG A 163 3.40 19.41 -4.30
C ARG A 163 2.06 19.49 -3.57
N ARG A 164 1.92 18.84 -2.42
CA ARG A 164 0.69 18.86 -1.62
C ARG A 164 0.41 20.26 -1.06
N ILE A 165 1.44 20.96 -0.58
CA ILE A 165 1.32 22.31 -0.04
C ILE A 165 0.82 23.30 -1.09
N ASN A 166 1.27 23.18 -2.34
CA ASN A 166 0.90 24.08 -3.43
C ASN A 166 -0.52 23.83 -4.00
N HIS A 167 -1.19 22.72 -3.65
CA HIS A 167 -2.56 22.43 -4.05
C HIS A 167 -3.61 22.82 -2.99
N GLU A 168 -3.20 23.07 -1.76
CA GLU A 168 -4.08 23.57 -0.69
C GLU A 168 -4.18 25.09 -0.66
N GLU A 169 -3.32 25.80 -1.41
CA GLU A 169 -3.31 27.28 -1.51
C GLU A 169 -3.89 27.82 -2.85
N SER A 170 -4.54 26.97 -3.63
CA SER A 170 -5.15 27.38 -4.92
C SER A 170 -6.68 27.28 -4.81
#